data_bafc7a412881196e354afe9ce85a252e
#
_entry.id   bafc7a412881196e354afe9ce85a252e
#
_cell.length_a   1.000
_cell.length_b   1.000
_cell.length_c   1.000
_cell.angle_alpha   90.00
_cell.angle_beta   90.00
_cell.angle_gamma   90.00
#
_symmetry.space_group_name_H-M   'P 1'
#
loop_
_entity.id
_entity.type
_entity.pdbx_description
1 polymer ?
#
loop_
_entity_poly.entity_id
_entity_poly.type
_entity_poly.pdbx_seq_one_letter_code
_entity_poly.pdbx_strand_id
1 'polypeptide(L)'
;MRTIPASLKFLHCTSQADFLTMALNSGLMLTDHEVRFAPTQDGAEFGVLVDRVVPLLAARLAGLGKPLDTLDETRKRALFSGLGSMCGKIPMLCLSEIPPDKSLDHHRFSFGSFALVIRAEWLACHGAERIVYVGLNSPASQQLYNCMATMHILGLHVSPTGDILFDNVTTNAMLELLPYVEVRDHLEEAEWRVVGRAGFVGGARETSKRLPLKMDDIEYIFVPNDAVAKFTSQVLVLANQQGCSTPPTVLQFPSCIPAAI
;
A
#
# COMPACT_ATOMS: atom_id res chain seq x y z
N MET A 1 18.57 -11.02 3.07
CA MET A 1 18.13 -9.94 2.18
C MET A 1 17.64 -10.58 0.89
N ARG A 2 16.43 -10.28 0.45
CA ARG A 2 15.90 -10.81 -0.82
C ARG A 2 16.63 -10.12 -1.96
N THR A 3 17.07 -10.87 -2.96
CA THR A 3 17.71 -10.30 -4.15
C THR A 3 16.64 -9.97 -5.16
N ILE A 4 16.46 -8.70 -5.46
CA ILE A 4 15.61 -8.23 -6.58
C ILE A 4 16.49 -8.26 -7.83
N PRO A 5 16.06 -8.88 -8.95
CA PRO A 5 16.86 -8.89 -10.18
C PRO A 5 17.14 -7.46 -10.66
N ALA A 6 18.40 -7.16 -10.95
CA ALA A 6 18.84 -5.82 -11.40
C ALA A 6 18.24 -5.42 -12.77
N SER A 7 17.71 -6.39 -13.53
CA SER A 7 17.02 -6.14 -14.80
C SER A 7 15.63 -5.56 -14.65
N LEU A 8 15.04 -5.63 -13.43
CA LEU A 8 13.72 -5.07 -13.19
C LEU A 8 13.79 -3.56 -13.02
N LYS A 9 12.83 -2.87 -13.61
CA LYS A 9 12.68 -1.41 -13.53
C LYS A 9 11.41 -1.06 -12.77
N PHE A 10 11.51 -0.04 -11.93
CA PHE A 10 10.45 0.35 -11.01
C PHE A 10 10.08 1.81 -11.21
N LEU A 11 8.82 2.07 -11.51
CA LEU A 11 8.29 3.39 -11.79
C LEU A 11 7.55 3.95 -10.59
N HIS A 12 7.89 5.17 -10.20
CA HIS A 12 7.11 5.98 -9.28
C HIS A 12 6.62 7.23 -9.99
N CYS A 13 5.30 7.33 -10.20
CA CYS A 13 4.67 8.44 -10.90
C CYS A 13 4.10 9.49 -9.94
N THR A 14 4.04 10.74 -10.41
CA THR A 14 3.36 11.83 -9.76
C THR A 14 2.73 12.78 -10.78
N SER A 15 1.62 13.40 -10.42
CA SER A 15 0.93 14.38 -11.27
C SER A 15 1.53 15.77 -11.24
N GLN A 16 2.41 16.08 -10.27
CA GLN A 16 2.91 17.42 -10.03
C GLN A 16 4.44 17.50 -10.08
N ALA A 17 4.94 18.52 -10.79
CA ALA A 17 6.37 18.82 -10.89
C ALA A 17 7.04 19.06 -9.52
N ASP A 18 6.31 19.67 -8.58
CA ASP A 18 6.83 19.98 -7.25
C ASP A 18 7.09 18.72 -6.44
N PHE A 19 6.26 17.69 -6.56
CA PHE A 19 6.51 16.41 -5.90
C PHE A 19 7.75 15.72 -6.45
N LEU A 20 7.95 15.75 -7.79
CA LEU A 20 9.18 15.23 -8.38
C LEU A 20 10.39 16.02 -7.89
N THR A 21 10.32 17.35 -7.87
CA THR A 21 11.38 18.23 -7.35
C THR A 21 11.69 17.93 -5.88
N MET A 22 10.68 17.73 -5.04
CA MET A 22 10.87 17.34 -3.64
C MET A 22 11.50 15.96 -3.50
N ALA A 23 11.11 14.98 -4.32
CA ALA A 23 11.70 13.65 -4.30
C ALA A 23 13.20 13.70 -4.65
N LEU A 24 13.59 14.47 -5.67
CA LEU A 24 14.97 14.64 -6.07
C LEU A 24 15.84 15.34 -5.02
N ASN A 25 15.28 16.31 -4.30
CA ASN A 25 16.02 17.09 -3.29
C ASN A 25 16.05 16.44 -1.89
N SER A 26 15.00 15.71 -1.53
CA SER A 26 14.77 15.31 -0.14
C SER A 26 14.40 13.83 0.03
N GLY A 27 14.37 13.05 -1.06
CA GLY A 27 13.97 11.65 -1.05
C GLY A 27 12.46 11.43 -1.20
N LEU A 28 12.09 10.17 -1.36
CA LEU A 28 10.71 9.72 -1.54
C LEU A 28 9.98 9.67 -0.21
N MET A 29 8.75 10.14 -0.19
CA MET A 29 7.96 10.24 1.04
C MET A 29 7.01 9.05 1.16
N LEU A 30 6.98 8.43 2.35
CA LEU A 30 5.92 7.52 2.73
C LEU A 30 4.64 8.32 2.96
N THR A 31 3.56 7.91 2.31
CA THR A 31 2.24 8.52 2.44
C THR A 31 1.23 7.52 3.00
N ASP A 32 0.22 8.01 3.71
CA ASP A 32 -0.84 7.17 4.23
C ASP A 32 -1.70 6.61 3.10
N HIS A 33 -1.75 5.29 3.00
CA HIS A 33 -2.67 4.57 2.13
C HIS A 33 -3.70 3.82 2.98
N GLU A 34 -4.95 3.86 2.55
CA GLU A 34 -6.00 3.08 3.18
C GLU A 34 -5.90 1.62 2.74
N VAL A 35 -5.83 0.72 3.71
CA VAL A 35 -5.94 -0.73 3.51
C VAL A 35 -7.22 -1.23 4.15
N ARG A 36 -7.97 -2.06 3.43
CA ARG A 36 -9.25 -2.61 3.88
C ARG A 36 -9.14 -4.09 4.16
N PHE A 37 -9.79 -4.51 5.24
CA PHE A 37 -9.80 -5.88 5.75
C PHE A 37 -11.14 -6.59 5.55
N ALA A 38 -12.13 -5.86 5.12
CA ALA A 38 -13.46 -6.38 4.87
C ALA A 38 -14.04 -5.74 3.60
N PRO A 39 -14.97 -6.42 2.93
CA PRO A 39 -15.74 -5.82 1.86
C PRO A 39 -16.49 -4.59 2.37
N THR A 40 -16.82 -3.67 1.47
CA THR A 40 -17.65 -2.52 1.81
C THR A 40 -19.02 -2.98 2.31
N GLN A 41 -19.57 -2.30 3.32
CA GLN A 41 -20.86 -2.66 3.94
C GLN A 41 -22.02 -2.74 2.96
N ASP A 42 -21.95 -1.96 1.87
CA ASP A 42 -22.99 -1.93 0.82
C ASP A 42 -22.83 -3.04 -0.22
N GLY A 43 -21.79 -3.85 -0.13
CA GLY A 43 -21.48 -4.91 -1.08
C GLY A 43 -22.14 -6.24 -0.72
N ALA A 44 -22.55 -7.02 -1.71
CA ALA A 44 -23.08 -8.38 -1.52
C ALA A 44 -22.11 -9.30 -0.75
N GLU A 45 -20.80 -9.10 -0.92
CA GLU A 45 -19.75 -9.84 -0.18
C GLU A 45 -19.80 -9.62 1.33
N PHE A 46 -20.25 -8.44 1.79
CA PHE A 46 -20.36 -8.17 3.22
C PHE A 46 -21.46 -9.03 3.85
N GLY A 47 -22.60 -9.20 3.19
CA GLY A 47 -23.66 -10.11 3.64
C GLY A 47 -23.15 -11.54 3.78
N VAL A 48 -22.45 -12.04 2.78
CA VAL A 48 -21.84 -13.38 2.83
C VAL A 48 -20.81 -13.52 3.96
N LEU A 49 -20.01 -12.50 4.20
CA LEU A 49 -19.06 -12.47 5.31
C LEU A 49 -19.80 -12.54 6.66
N VAL A 50 -20.82 -11.70 6.85
CA VAL A 50 -21.61 -11.65 8.09
C VAL A 50 -22.23 -13.03 8.37
N ASP A 51 -22.91 -13.65 7.41
CA ASP A 51 -23.53 -14.98 7.56
C ASP A 51 -22.54 -16.06 8.02
N ARG A 52 -21.30 -15.99 7.52
CA ARG A 52 -20.25 -16.95 7.89
C ARG A 52 -19.67 -16.72 9.28
N VAL A 53 -19.52 -15.46 9.70
CA VAL A 53 -18.85 -15.13 10.96
C VAL A 53 -19.79 -15.00 12.16
N VAL A 54 -21.10 -14.85 11.93
CA VAL A 54 -22.12 -14.75 13.00
C VAL A 54 -22.07 -15.92 13.99
N PRO A 55 -21.97 -17.20 13.56
CA PRO A 55 -21.90 -18.32 14.51
C PRO A 55 -20.65 -18.23 15.40
N LEU A 56 -19.50 -17.84 14.85
CA LEU A 56 -18.27 -17.66 15.61
C LEU A 56 -18.38 -16.48 16.58
N LEU A 57 -18.94 -15.38 16.14
CA LEU A 57 -19.18 -14.20 16.96
C LEU A 57 -20.12 -14.54 18.13
N ALA A 58 -21.21 -15.25 17.87
CA ALA A 58 -22.15 -15.68 18.90
C ALA A 58 -21.48 -16.60 19.93
N ALA A 59 -20.72 -17.59 19.48
CA ALA A 59 -19.97 -18.50 20.35
C ALA A 59 -18.93 -17.76 21.21
N ARG A 60 -18.18 -16.81 20.60
CA ARG A 60 -17.19 -16.00 21.32
C ARG A 60 -17.84 -15.13 22.40
N LEU A 61 -18.92 -14.43 22.07
CA LEU A 61 -19.64 -13.57 23.00
C LEU A 61 -20.29 -14.39 24.14
N ALA A 62 -20.85 -15.55 23.84
CA ALA A 62 -21.38 -16.46 24.88
C ALA A 62 -20.27 -16.89 25.85
N GLY A 63 -19.08 -17.23 25.33
CA GLY A 63 -17.92 -17.56 26.15
C GLY A 63 -17.41 -16.40 27.01
N LEU A 64 -17.71 -15.17 26.63
CA LEU A 64 -17.41 -13.96 27.41
C LEU A 64 -18.56 -13.55 28.36
N GLY A 65 -19.61 -14.37 28.50
CA GLY A 65 -20.78 -14.06 29.32
C GLY A 65 -21.69 -12.96 28.75
N LYS A 66 -21.62 -12.69 27.46
CA LYS A 66 -22.39 -11.68 26.74
C LYS A 66 -23.06 -12.29 25.51
N PRO A 67 -24.01 -13.25 25.65
CA PRO A 67 -24.65 -13.88 24.51
C PRO A 67 -25.23 -12.88 23.52
N LEU A 68 -25.08 -13.13 22.21
CA LEU A 68 -25.44 -12.18 21.14
C LEU A 68 -26.92 -11.79 21.18
N ASP A 69 -27.82 -12.73 21.57
CA ASP A 69 -29.25 -12.51 21.73
C ASP A 69 -29.60 -11.61 22.91
N THR A 70 -28.71 -11.47 23.90
CA THR A 70 -28.91 -10.59 25.05
C THR A 70 -28.48 -9.15 24.80
N LEU A 71 -27.80 -8.90 23.68
CA LEU A 71 -27.37 -7.55 23.29
C LEU A 71 -28.54 -6.79 22.67
N ASP A 72 -28.65 -5.51 23.00
CA ASP A 72 -29.57 -4.62 22.32
C ASP A 72 -29.15 -4.39 20.84
N GLU A 73 -30.09 -3.92 20.03
CA GLU A 73 -29.86 -3.71 18.58
C GLU A 73 -28.77 -2.66 18.29
N THR A 74 -28.58 -1.72 19.18
CA THR A 74 -27.51 -0.71 19.03
C THR A 74 -26.13 -1.35 19.13
N ARG A 75 -25.93 -2.22 20.13
CA ARG A 75 -24.68 -2.96 20.32
C ARG A 75 -24.44 -3.96 19.21
N LYS A 76 -25.48 -4.68 18.75
CA LYS A 76 -25.36 -5.58 17.59
C LYS A 76 -24.91 -4.81 16.35
N ARG A 77 -25.57 -3.69 16.03
CA ARG A 77 -25.16 -2.82 14.91
C ARG A 77 -23.72 -2.34 15.03
N ALA A 78 -23.30 -1.94 16.23
CA ALA A 78 -21.92 -1.49 16.46
C ALA A 78 -20.91 -2.62 16.20
N LEU A 79 -21.19 -3.85 16.62
CA LEU A 79 -20.33 -5.02 16.34
C LEU A 79 -20.22 -5.30 14.84
N PHE A 80 -21.34 -5.34 14.12
CA PHE A 80 -21.36 -5.58 12.68
C PHE A 80 -20.75 -4.41 11.90
N SER A 81 -21.00 -3.17 12.32
CA SER A 81 -20.35 -2.00 11.75
C SER A 81 -18.84 -2.05 11.97
N GLY A 82 -18.39 -2.54 13.13
CA GLY A 82 -16.98 -2.78 13.42
C GLY A 82 -16.31 -3.73 12.43
N LEU A 83 -16.99 -4.83 12.07
CA LEU A 83 -16.49 -5.77 11.05
C LEU A 83 -16.36 -5.13 9.66
N GLY A 84 -17.32 -4.29 9.25
CA GLY A 84 -17.31 -3.62 7.94
C GLY A 84 -16.40 -2.39 7.88
N SER A 85 -16.06 -1.81 9.02
CA SER A 85 -15.16 -0.65 9.11
C SER A 85 -13.70 -1.03 9.39
N MET A 86 -13.35 -2.31 9.28
CA MET A 86 -11.98 -2.78 9.43
C MET A 86 -11.11 -2.23 8.30
N CYS A 87 -10.63 -1.03 8.48
CA CYS A 87 -9.66 -0.36 7.61
C CYS A 87 -8.59 0.31 8.45
N GLY A 88 -7.42 0.49 7.88
CA GLY A 88 -6.32 1.19 8.50
C GLY A 88 -5.58 2.07 7.51
N LYS A 89 -4.90 3.07 8.01
CA LYS A 89 -3.98 3.89 7.21
C LYS A 89 -2.56 3.45 7.50
N ILE A 90 -1.87 3.02 6.47
CA ILE A 90 -0.49 2.53 6.56
C ILE A 90 0.38 3.43 5.71
N PRO A 91 1.49 3.97 6.27
CA PRO A 91 2.44 4.73 5.50
C PRO A 91 3.18 3.80 4.53
N MET A 92 3.09 4.08 3.24
CA MET A 92 3.79 3.29 2.24
C MET A 92 4.18 4.12 1.02
N LEU A 93 5.11 3.60 0.26
CA LEU A 93 5.49 4.06 -1.06
C LEU A 93 5.19 2.94 -2.05
N CYS A 94 4.40 3.25 -3.05
CA CYS A 94 4.02 2.32 -4.11
C CYS A 94 4.85 2.58 -5.37
N LEU A 95 5.35 1.50 -5.97
CA LEU A 95 6.09 1.51 -7.20
C LEU A 95 5.54 0.44 -8.13
N SER A 96 5.51 0.70 -9.42
CA SER A 96 5.10 -0.29 -10.42
C SER A 96 6.32 -0.93 -11.07
N GLU A 97 6.40 -2.27 -11.03
CA GLU A 97 7.35 -3.01 -11.84
C GLU A 97 6.94 -2.93 -13.30
N ILE A 98 7.86 -2.50 -14.16
CA ILE A 98 7.58 -2.33 -15.57
C ILE A 98 8.40 -3.33 -16.37
N PRO A 99 7.75 -4.32 -16.97
CA PRO A 99 8.40 -5.19 -17.95
C PRO A 99 8.86 -4.39 -19.17
N PRO A 100 9.95 -4.79 -19.81
CA PRO A 100 10.34 -4.24 -21.10
C PRO A 100 9.16 -4.26 -22.10
N ASP A 101 9.08 -3.24 -22.93
CA ASP A 101 8.07 -3.10 -24.00
C ASP A 101 6.59 -2.96 -23.54
N LYS A 102 6.32 -2.90 -22.25
CA LYS A 102 4.98 -2.63 -21.76
C LYS A 102 4.60 -1.16 -21.94
N SER A 103 3.36 -0.90 -22.39
CA SER A 103 2.83 0.47 -22.46
C SER A 103 2.79 1.13 -21.09
N LEU A 104 3.22 2.38 -21.03
CA LEU A 104 3.15 3.24 -19.84
C LEU A 104 1.96 4.20 -19.88
N ASP A 105 1.11 4.13 -20.87
CA ASP A 105 -0.01 5.05 -21.03
C ASP A 105 -0.97 5.00 -19.85
N HIS A 106 -1.24 3.79 -19.33
CA HIS A 106 -2.06 3.62 -18.13
C HIS A 106 -1.44 4.34 -16.93
N HIS A 107 -0.14 4.20 -16.68
CA HIS A 107 0.54 4.85 -15.56
C HIS A 107 0.52 6.37 -15.70
N ARG A 108 0.81 6.87 -16.91
CA ARG A 108 0.75 8.29 -17.22
C ARG A 108 -0.63 8.87 -16.99
N PHE A 109 -1.67 8.15 -17.41
CA PHE A 109 -3.06 8.61 -17.31
C PHE A 109 -3.56 8.58 -15.86
N SER A 110 -3.26 7.50 -15.13
CA SER A 110 -3.77 7.27 -13.78
C SER A 110 -2.97 7.99 -12.69
N PHE A 111 -1.65 8.10 -12.86
CA PHE A 111 -0.74 8.57 -11.78
C PHE A 111 0.01 9.85 -12.13
N GLY A 112 -0.04 10.29 -13.39
CA GLY A 112 0.57 11.54 -13.85
C GLY A 112 1.77 11.37 -14.76
N SER A 113 2.24 12.49 -15.30
CA SER A 113 3.25 12.53 -16.37
C SER A 113 4.67 12.86 -15.88
N PHE A 114 4.90 12.87 -14.58
CA PHE A 114 6.23 12.95 -13.97
C PHE A 114 6.56 11.64 -13.31
N ALA A 115 7.72 11.05 -13.58
CA ALA A 115 8.08 9.78 -12.96
C ALA A 115 9.58 9.62 -12.75
N LEU A 116 9.90 8.76 -11.77
CA LEU A 116 11.25 8.25 -11.52
C LEU A 116 11.28 6.76 -11.86
N VAL A 117 12.28 6.36 -12.62
CA VAL A 117 12.64 4.95 -12.79
C VAL A 117 13.77 4.65 -11.82
N ILE A 118 13.45 3.83 -10.82
CA ILE A 118 14.32 3.55 -9.67
C ILE A 118 14.95 2.17 -9.85
N ARG A 119 16.22 2.05 -9.47
CA ARG A 119 17.00 0.82 -9.56
C ARG A 119 16.55 -0.21 -8.52
N ALA A 120 16.64 -1.48 -8.87
CA ALA A 120 16.29 -2.61 -8.02
C ALA A 120 17.04 -2.64 -6.68
N GLU A 121 18.29 -2.20 -6.68
CA GLU A 121 19.13 -2.15 -5.50
C GLU A 121 18.57 -1.23 -4.42
N TRP A 122 18.03 -0.07 -4.84
CA TRP A 122 17.38 0.85 -3.91
C TRP A 122 16.16 0.20 -3.24
N LEU A 123 15.31 -0.49 -4.02
CA LEU A 123 14.15 -1.20 -3.49
C LEU A 123 14.57 -2.28 -2.49
N ALA A 124 15.59 -3.07 -2.84
CA ALA A 124 16.12 -4.11 -1.96
C ALA A 124 16.64 -3.56 -0.64
N CYS A 125 17.36 -2.42 -0.68
CA CYS A 125 17.87 -1.73 0.52
C CYS A 125 16.76 -1.19 1.43
N HIS A 126 15.60 -0.84 0.87
CA HIS A 126 14.45 -0.31 1.62
C HIS A 126 13.40 -1.37 1.96
N GLY A 127 13.67 -2.65 1.70
CA GLY A 127 12.79 -3.75 2.05
C GLY A 127 11.48 -3.75 1.27
N ALA A 128 11.51 -3.32 0.01
CA ALA A 128 10.33 -3.39 -0.85
C ALA A 128 9.91 -4.83 -1.11
N GLU A 129 8.60 -5.07 -1.08
CA GLU A 129 7.99 -6.36 -1.34
C GLU A 129 6.94 -6.25 -2.44
N ARG A 130 6.84 -7.31 -3.24
CA ARG A 130 5.84 -7.41 -4.30
C ARG A 130 4.48 -7.74 -3.71
N ILE A 131 3.44 -7.05 -4.21
CA ILE A 131 2.07 -7.22 -3.75
C ILE A 131 1.47 -8.50 -4.32
N VAL A 132 0.71 -9.20 -3.49
CA VAL A 132 -0.12 -10.33 -3.90
C VAL A 132 -1.52 -9.81 -4.20
N TYR A 133 -1.93 -9.90 -5.44
CA TYR A 133 -3.30 -9.57 -5.85
C TYR A 133 -4.21 -10.78 -5.67
N VAL A 134 -5.36 -10.53 -5.07
CA VAL A 134 -6.44 -11.50 -4.92
C VAL A 134 -7.64 -10.99 -5.70
N GLY A 135 -8.14 -11.79 -6.63
CA GLY A 135 -9.28 -11.39 -7.47
C GLY A 135 -10.51 -11.01 -6.66
N LEU A 136 -11.14 -9.90 -7.01
CA LEU A 136 -12.40 -9.46 -6.40
C LEU A 136 -13.47 -10.54 -6.60
N ASN A 137 -14.34 -10.74 -5.61
CA ASN A 137 -15.41 -11.76 -5.59
C ASN A 137 -14.92 -13.21 -5.80
N SER A 138 -13.62 -13.46 -5.67
CA SER A 138 -13.07 -14.82 -5.80
C SER A 138 -13.21 -15.62 -4.51
N PRO A 139 -13.15 -16.97 -4.56
CA PRO A 139 -13.07 -17.78 -3.34
C PRO A 139 -11.89 -17.38 -2.43
N ALA A 140 -10.78 -16.91 -3.02
CA ALA A 140 -9.61 -16.48 -2.26
C ALA A 140 -9.86 -15.18 -1.50
N SER A 141 -10.51 -14.17 -2.11
CA SER A 141 -10.89 -12.93 -1.41
C SER A 141 -11.88 -13.20 -0.28
N GLN A 142 -12.86 -14.07 -0.51
CA GLN A 142 -13.82 -14.48 0.52
C GLN A 142 -13.13 -15.16 1.70
N GLN A 143 -12.16 -16.05 1.45
CA GLN A 143 -11.40 -16.70 2.53
C GLN A 143 -10.48 -15.72 3.26
N LEU A 144 -9.85 -14.79 2.56
CA LEU A 144 -9.06 -13.72 3.16
C LEU A 144 -9.93 -12.91 4.14
N TYR A 145 -11.09 -12.43 3.71
CA TYR A 145 -12.01 -11.68 4.57
C TYR A 145 -12.52 -12.51 5.76
N ASN A 146 -12.83 -13.79 5.54
CA ASN A 146 -13.23 -14.69 6.63
C ASN A 146 -12.09 -14.85 7.67
N CYS A 147 -10.86 -15.02 7.21
CA CYS A 147 -9.70 -15.11 8.08
C CYS A 147 -9.54 -13.84 8.93
N MET A 148 -9.62 -12.69 8.28
CA MET A 148 -9.48 -11.39 8.94
C MET A 148 -10.59 -11.16 9.97
N ALA A 149 -11.85 -11.38 9.59
CA ALA A 149 -12.97 -11.25 10.51
C ALA A 149 -12.90 -12.25 11.68
N THR A 150 -12.46 -13.48 11.41
CA THR A 150 -12.24 -14.49 12.45
C THR A 150 -11.18 -14.03 13.45
N MET A 151 -10.03 -13.57 13.00
CA MET A 151 -8.99 -13.03 13.87
C MET A 151 -9.50 -11.86 14.71
N HIS A 152 -10.23 -10.95 14.09
CA HIS A 152 -10.83 -9.81 14.78
C HIS A 152 -11.81 -10.26 15.88
N ILE A 153 -12.70 -11.22 15.58
CA ILE A 153 -13.64 -11.80 16.55
C ILE A 153 -12.91 -12.51 17.69
N LEU A 154 -11.85 -13.23 17.41
CA LEU A 154 -11.03 -13.90 18.44
C LEU A 154 -10.37 -12.90 19.39
N GLY A 155 -10.05 -11.69 18.93
CA GLY A 155 -9.55 -10.59 19.75
C GLY A 155 -10.61 -9.89 20.62
N LEU A 156 -11.88 -10.29 20.57
CA LEU A 156 -12.91 -9.74 21.44
C LEU A 156 -12.66 -10.10 22.90
N HIS A 157 -12.76 -9.11 23.76
CA HIS A 157 -12.71 -9.27 25.22
C HIS A 157 -13.70 -8.31 25.91
N VAL A 158 -13.97 -8.57 27.18
CA VAL A 158 -14.82 -7.70 28.00
C VAL A 158 -13.94 -6.88 28.91
N SER A 159 -14.10 -5.56 28.88
CA SER A 159 -13.40 -4.64 29.77
C SER A 159 -13.86 -4.80 31.23
N PRO A 160 -13.12 -4.29 32.22
CA PRO A 160 -13.58 -4.24 33.61
C PRO A 160 -14.90 -3.48 33.79
N THR A 161 -15.24 -2.57 32.89
CA THR A 161 -16.52 -1.83 32.88
C THR A 161 -17.66 -2.60 32.20
N GLY A 162 -17.36 -3.78 31.66
CA GLY A 162 -18.35 -4.64 30.99
C GLY A 162 -18.58 -4.32 29.52
N ASP A 163 -17.75 -3.46 28.93
CA ASP A 163 -17.82 -3.13 27.50
C ASP A 163 -17.15 -4.21 26.66
N ILE A 164 -17.68 -4.48 25.47
CA ILE A 164 -17.07 -5.38 24.51
C ILE A 164 -16.06 -4.57 23.69
N LEU A 165 -14.83 -5.00 23.73
CA LEU A 165 -13.70 -4.33 23.05
C LEU A 165 -12.97 -5.31 22.14
N PHE A 166 -12.33 -4.79 21.08
CA PHE A 166 -11.43 -5.55 20.23
C PHE A 166 -9.99 -5.40 20.70
N ASP A 167 -9.24 -6.49 20.70
CA ASP A 167 -7.83 -6.48 21.03
C ASP A 167 -7.00 -5.82 19.93
N ASN A 168 -6.22 -4.84 20.32
CA ASN A 168 -5.34 -4.13 19.40
C ASN A 168 -4.17 -5.00 18.89
N VAL A 169 -3.74 -6.02 19.65
CA VAL A 169 -2.62 -6.90 19.25
C VAL A 169 -2.97 -7.68 17.99
N THR A 170 -4.17 -8.29 17.95
CA THR A 170 -4.66 -9.03 16.80
C THR A 170 -4.84 -8.11 15.60
N THR A 171 -5.42 -6.94 15.81
CA THR A 171 -5.61 -5.93 14.76
C THR A 171 -4.28 -5.46 14.20
N ASN A 172 -3.26 -5.23 15.04
CA ASN A 172 -1.92 -4.81 14.60
C ASN A 172 -1.24 -5.89 13.75
N ALA A 173 -1.32 -7.16 14.16
CA ALA A 173 -0.74 -8.26 13.39
C ALA A 173 -1.36 -8.37 11.99
N MET A 174 -2.67 -8.13 11.88
CA MET A 174 -3.36 -8.09 10.59
C MET A 174 -2.88 -6.92 9.74
N LEU A 175 -2.71 -5.74 10.34
CA LEU A 175 -2.25 -4.53 9.67
C LEU A 175 -0.82 -4.65 9.13
N GLU A 176 0.02 -5.48 9.74
CA GLU A 176 1.38 -5.76 9.21
C GLU A 176 1.36 -6.63 7.95
N LEU A 177 0.35 -7.48 7.75
CA LEU A 177 0.24 -8.36 6.59
C LEU A 177 -0.41 -7.67 5.39
N LEU A 178 -1.43 -6.87 5.63
CA LEU A 178 -2.31 -6.35 4.59
C LEU A 178 -1.72 -5.34 3.62
N PRO A 179 -0.66 -4.59 3.95
CA PRO A 179 0.02 -3.78 2.93
C PRO A 179 0.53 -4.59 1.74
N TYR A 180 0.69 -5.90 1.92
CA TYR A 180 1.24 -6.79 0.90
C TYR A 180 0.19 -7.63 0.15
N VAL A 181 -1.09 -7.45 0.49
CA VAL A 181 -2.19 -8.15 -0.16
C VAL A 181 -3.24 -7.13 -0.59
N GLU A 182 -3.69 -7.21 -1.82
CA GLU A 182 -4.73 -6.34 -2.33
C GLU A 182 -5.80 -7.11 -3.08
N VAL A 183 -7.07 -6.85 -2.73
CA VAL A 183 -8.22 -7.49 -3.36
C VAL A 183 -8.72 -6.58 -4.47
N ARG A 184 -8.38 -6.90 -5.71
CA ARG A 184 -8.87 -6.20 -6.90
C ARG A 184 -8.69 -7.02 -8.18
N ASP A 185 -9.38 -6.61 -9.24
CA ASP A 185 -9.33 -7.29 -10.54
C ASP A 185 -8.17 -6.85 -11.44
N HIS A 186 -7.49 -5.76 -11.12
CA HIS A 186 -6.42 -5.21 -11.96
C HIS A 186 -5.05 -5.81 -11.61
N LEU A 187 -4.66 -6.85 -12.34
CA LEU A 187 -3.35 -7.51 -12.21
C LEU A 187 -2.23 -6.78 -12.95
N GLU A 188 -2.53 -5.69 -13.65
CA GLU A 188 -1.60 -5.06 -14.59
C GLU A 188 -0.50 -4.22 -13.93
N GLU A 189 -0.66 -3.85 -12.68
CA GLU A 189 0.23 -2.87 -12.06
C GLU A 189 1.53 -3.47 -11.52
N ALA A 190 1.60 -4.79 -11.30
CA ALA A 190 2.78 -5.47 -10.75
C ALA A 190 3.45 -4.61 -9.64
N GLU A 191 2.66 -4.24 -8.64
CA GLU A 191 3.03 -3.25 -7.64
C GLU A 191 4.00 -3.81 -6.61
N TRP A 192 4.94 -2.97 -6.21
CA TRP A 192 5.86 -3.18 -5.10
C TRP A 192 5.66 -2.08 -4.06
N ARG A 193 5.76 -2.43 -2.78
CA ARG A 193 5.59 -1.47 -1.69
C ARG A 193 6.77 -1.47 -0.74
N VAL A 194 7.22 -0.27 -0.38
CA VAL A 194 8.01 -0.04 0.82
C VAL A 194 7.04 0.40 1.90
N VAL A 195 6.92 -0.40 2.96
CA VAL A 195 5.94 -0.18 4.02
C VAL A 195 6.62 0.41 5.24
N GLY A 196 6.09 1.51 5.74
CA GLY A 196 6.48 2.13 6.99
C GLY A 196 5.72 1.53 8.18
N ARG A 197 6.09 1.92 9.38
CA ARG A 197 5.35 1.49 10.58
C ARG A 197 3.95 2.09 10.61
N ALA A 198 2.95 1.25 10.69
CA ALA A 198 1.61 1.66 11.06
C ALA A 198 1.62 2.05 12.53
N GLY A 199 1.33 3.30 12.85
CA GLY A 199 1.19 3.73 14.24
C GLY A 199 -0.14 3.30 14.81
N PHE A 200 -0.17 2.16 15.50
CA PHE A 200 -1.29 1.77 16.33
C PHE A 200 -0.89 1.84 17.80
N VAL A 201 -1.75 2.46 18.60
CA VAL A 201 -1.65 2.55 20.06
C VAL A 201 -0.21 2.74 20.59
N GLY A 202 0.23 4.00 20.64
CA GLY A 202 1.50 4.39 21.26
C GLY A 202 2.75 4.33 20.37
N GLY A 203 2.63 3.88 19.12
CA GLY A 203 3.69 3.94 18.12
C GLY A 203 3.57 5.21 17.26
N ALA A 204 4.67 5.93 17.04
CA ALA A 204 4.67 7.02 16.09
C ALA A 204 4.49 6.46 14.68
N ARG A 205 3.51 6.98 13.94
CA ARG A 205 3.38 6.72 12.50
C ARG A 205 4.61 7.26 11.77
N GLU A 206 5.11 6.48 10.83
CA GLU A 206 6.19 6.92 9.92
C GLU A 206 5.67 7.80 8.75
N THR A 207 4.45 8.34 8.87
CA THR A 207 3.91 9.33 7.93
C THR A 207 4.84 10.51 7.83
N SER A 208 5.09 10.96 6.62
CA SER A 208 6.05 12.01 6.31
C SER A 208 7.53 11.60 6.46
N LYS A 209 7.82 10.34 6.77
CA LYS A 209 9.18 9.81 6.68
C LYS A 209 9.63 9.85 5.23
N ARG A 210 10.80 10.44 5.02
CA ARG A 210 11.46 10.43 3.71
C ARG A 210 12.48 9.31 3.64
N LEU A 211 12.40 8.56 2.57
CA LEU A 211 13.39 7.54 2.21
C LEU A 211 14.47 8.22 1.38
N PRO A 212 15.75 8.17 1.81
CA PRO A 212 16.84 8.80 1.06
C PRO A 212 16.88 8.27 -0.37
N LEU A 213 17.03 9.17 -1.32
CA LEU A 213 17.17 8.86 -2.74
C LEU A 213 18.35 9.65 -3.30
N LYS A 214 19.34 8.95 -3.85
CA LYS A 214 20.50 9.54 -4.50
C LYS A 214 20.33 9.53 -6.01
N MET A 215 21.08 10.35 -6.73
CA MET A 215 21.08 10.35 -8.19
C MET A 215 21.49 8.97 -8.76
N ASP A 216 22.39 8.26 -8.09
CA ASP A 216 22.81 6.90 -8.48
C ASP A 216 21.70 5.84 -8.33
N ASP A 217 20.67 6.11 -7.54
CA ASP A 217 19.53 5.20 -7.35
C ASP A 217 18.50 5.33 -8.47
N ILE A 218 18.62 6.35 -9.31
CA ILE A 218 17.68 6.68 -10.39
C ILE A 218 18.32 6.32 -11.72
N GLU A 219 17.56 5.66 -12.59
CA GLU A 219 18.01 5.33 -13.95
C GLU A 219 17.52 6.36 -14.97
N TYR A 220 16.21 6.67 -14.93
CA TYR A 220 15.57 7.65 -15.79
C TYR A 220 14.62 8.55 -15.00
N ILE A 221 14.43 9.74 -15.53
CA ILE A 221 13.41 10.69 -15.07
C ILE A 221 12.53 11.04 -16.26
N PHE A 222 11.25 10.70 -16.16
CA PHE A 222 10.28 11.01 -17.18
C PHE A 222 9.48 12.25 -16.80
N VAL A 223 9.35 13.16 -17.74
CA VAL A 223 8.64 14.44 -17.56
C VAL A 223 7.88 14.81 -18.86
N PRO A 224 6.90 15.74 -18.81
CA PRO A 224 6.33 16.32 -20.03
C PRO A 224 7.43 16.98 -20.89
N ASN A 225 7.20 17.02 -22.20
CA ASN A 225 8.20 17.52 -23.17
C ASN A 225 8.71 18.94 -22.86
N ASP A 226 7.82 19.82 -22.46
CA ASP A 226 8.13 21.21 -22.09
C ASP A 226 8.95 21.35 -20.80
N ALA A 227 8.98 20.32 -19.98
CA ALA A 227 9.72 20.28 -18.72
C ALA A 227 11.14 19.65 -18.86
N VAL A 228 11.45 18.96 -19.97
CA VAL A 228 12.71 18.22 -20.14
C VAL A 228 13.93 19.10 -19.90
N ALA A 229 14.04 20.27 -20.54
CA ALA A 229 15.20 21.14 -20.40
C ALA A 229 15.41 21.63 -18.96
N LYS A 230 14.31 21.99 -18.27
CA LYS A 230 14.33 22.43 -16.87
C LYS A 230 14.85 21.31 -15.95
N PHE A 231 14.29 20.12 -16.06
CA PHE A 231 14.67 19.01 -15.19
C PHE A 231 16.07 18.47 -15.52
N THR A 232 16.49 18.48 -16.79
CA THR A 232 17.88 18.13 -17.17
C THR A 232 18.88 19.04 -16.43
N SER A 233 18.66 20.36 -16.45
CA SER A 233 19.54 21.30 -15.76
C SER A 233 19.55 21.07 -14.24
N GLN A 234 18.38 20.84 -13.63
CA GLN A 234 18.26 20.56 -12.20
C GLN A 234 18.98 19.27 -11.81
N VAL A 235 18.80 18.20 -12.57
CA VAL A 235 19.43 16.88 -12.33
C VAL A 235 20.95 16.96 -12.42
N LEU A 236 21.50 17.68 -13.41
CA LEU A 236 22.93 17.86 -13.54
C LEU A 236 23.53 18.60 -12.33
N VAL A 237 22.83 19.62 -11.81
CA VAL A 237 23.26 20.33 -10.61
C VAL A 237 23.27 19.39 -9.39
N LEU A 238 22.19 18.64 -9.18
CA LEU A 238 22.06 17.72 -8.05
C LEU A 238 23.07 16.56 -8.15
N ALA A 239 23.25 15.98 -9.34
CA ALA A 239 24.23 14.93 -9.57
C ALA A 239 25.65 15.39 -9.26
N ASN A 240 26.01 16.59 -9.69
CA ASN A 240 27.30 17.17 -9.38
C ASN A 240 27.50 17.41 -7.87
N GLN A 241 26.47 17.91 -7.18
CA GLN A 241 26.49 18.11 -5.73
C GLN A 241 26.65 16.81 -4.95
N GLN A 242 26.08 15.71 -5.47
CA GLN A 242 26.14 14.38 -4.86
C GLN A 242 27.37 13.57 -5.30
N GLY A 243 28.17 14.07 -6.22
CA GLY A 243 29.31 13.34 -6.77
C GLY A 243 28.94 12.14 -7.64
N CYS A 244 27.72 12.16 -8.22
CA CYS A 244 27.23 11.11 -9.10
C CYS A 244 28.01 11.13 -10.42
N SER A 245 28.65 10.02 -10.77
CA SER A 245 29.46 9.90 -11.99
C SER A 245 28.63 9.72 -13.25
N THR A 246 27.43 9.17 -13.13
CA THR A 246 26.53 8.89 -14.23
C THR A 246 25.13 9.43 -13.89
N PRO A 247 24.86 10.71 -14.16
CA PRO A 247 23.57 11.32 -13.88
C PRO A 247 22.43 10.58 -14.58
N PRO A 248 21.26 10.46 -13.94
CA PRO A 248 20.07 9.86 -14.59
C PRO A 248 19.69 10.65 -15.83
N THR A 249 19.21 9.95 -16.84
CA THR A 249 18.77 10.58 -18.09
C THR A 249 17.36 11.13 -17.94
N VAL A 250 17.18 12.41 -18.29
CA VAL A 250 15.85 13.04 -18.31
C VAL A 250 15.28 12.91 -19.73
N LEU A 251 14.10 12.33 -19.83
CA LEU A 251 13.42 12.06 -21.09
C LEU A 251 11.96 12.56 -21.04
N GLN A 252 11.43 12.83 -22.22
CA GLN A 252 9.97 12.94 -22.35
C GLN A 252 9.33 11.62 -21.91
N PHE A 253 8.20 11.70 -21.19
CA PHE A 253 7.47 10.52 -20.75
C PHE A 253 7.09 9.66 -21.96
N PRO A 254 7.65 8.45 -22.11
CA PRO A 254 7.45 7.62 -23.28
C PRO A 254 6.15 6.83 -23.17
N SER A 255 5.65 6.31 -24.30
CA SER A 255 4.53 5.36 -24.29
C SER A 255 4.95 3.96 -23.81
N CYS A 256 6.23 3.60 -23.95
CA CYS A 256 6.82 2.38 -23.40
C CYS A 256 8.29 2.60 -23.07
N ILE A 257 8.87 1.81 -22.16
CA ILE A 257 10.32 1.83 -21.90
C ILE A 257 10.99 1.04 -23.02
N PRO A 258 11.93 1.65 -23.78
CA PRO A 258 12.68 0.93 -24.80
C PRO A 258 13.46 -0.24 -24.20
N ALA A 259 13.46 -1.39 -24.90
CA ALA A 259 14.19 -2.59 -24.44
C ALA A 259 15.73 -2.41 -24.44
N ALA A 260 16.23 -1.37 -25.09
CA ALA A 260 17.66 -1.14 -25.36
C ALA A 260 18.12 0.24 -24.88
N ILE A 261 17.84 0.58 -23.66
CA ILE A 261 18.51 1.71 -23.00
C ILE A 261 19.23 1.20 -21.76
#